data_33d4ecdb52f8e2b2be3cfeadbef8b7fc
#
_entry.id   33d4ecdb52f8e2b2be3cfeadbef8b7fc
#
_cell.length_a   1.000
_cell.length_b   1.000
_cell.length_c   1.000
_cell.angle_alpha   90.00
_cell.angle_beta   90.00
_cell.angle_gamma   90.00
#
_symmetry.space_group_name_H-M   'P 1'
#
loop_
_entity.id
_entity.type
_entity.pdbx_description
1 polymer ?
#
loop_
_entity_poly.entity_id
_entity_poly.type
_entity_poly.pdbx_seq_one_letter_code
_entity_poly.pdbx_strand_id
1 'polypeptide(L)'
;MKKHLNVHPGELLREEFLEPMGITPYRLAKDAKLPQQRVNEIVNEKRGITAETDLHLCIYFGQRPGYWLRVQLAYDLREAINTIGSKIKATIHPLQAA
;
A
#
# COMPACT_ATOMS: atom_id res chain seq x y z
N MET A 1 -1.77 -19.49 -11.45
CA MET A 1 -1.04 -18.62 -10.55
C MET A 1 -1.11 -17.19 -11.01
N LYS A 2 -1.46 -16.32 -10.11
CA LYS A 2 -1.57 -14.91 -10.42
C LYS A 2 -0.20 -14.26 -10.41
N LYS A 3 0.11 -13.52 -11.47
CA LYS A 3 1.38 -12.84 -11.57
C LYS A 3 1.19 -11.37 -11.25
N HIS A 4 1.88 -10.90 -10.23
CA HIS A 4 1.77 -9.51 -9.83
C HIS A 4 3.03 -8.76 -10.21
N LEU A 5 2.88 -7.80 -11.11
CA LEU A 5 3.96 -6.89 -11.44
C LEU A 5 4.04 -5.77 -10.45
N ASN A 6 2.96 -5.56 -9.69
CA ASN A 6 2.89 -4.48 -8.72
C ASN A 6 1.90 -4.87 -7.63
N VAL A 7 2.35 -4.86 -6.40
CA VAL A 7 1.55 -5.33 -5.27
C VAL A 7 0.93 -4.14 -4.53
N HIS A 8 -0.39 -4.10 -4.50
CA HIS A 8 -1.12 -3.09 -3.74
C HIS A 8 -1.00 -3.38 -2.25
N PRO A 9 -0.87 -2.35 -1.38
CA PRO A 9 -0.79 -2.59 0.06
C PRO A 9 -1.94 -3.43 0.61
N GLY A 10 -3.14 -3.27 0.03
CA GLY A 10 -4.29 -4.05 0.46
C GLY A 10 -4.14 -5.53 0.18
N GLU A 11 -3.52 -5.87 -0.93
CA GLU A 11 -3.24 -7.27 -1.25
C GLU A 11 -2.25 -7.85 -0.23
N LEU A 12 -1.19 -7.10 0.06
CA LEU A 12 -0.20 -7.54 1.03
C LEU A 12 -0.84 -7.72 2.41
N LEU A 13 -1.65 -6.76 2.82
CA LEU A 13 -2.34 -6.82 4.10
C LEU A 13 -3.24 -8.05 4.18
N ARG A 14 -4.05 -8.26 3.15
CA ARG A 14 -4.99 -9.37 3.12
C ARG A 14 -4.29 -10.72 3.09
N GLU A 15 -3.35 -10.90 2.18
CA GLU A 15 -2.81 -12.22 1.90
C GLU A 15 -1.62 -12.61 2.77
N GLU A 16 -0.83 -11.65 3.21
CA GLU A 16 0.38 -11.95 3.97
C GLU A 16 0.23 -11.71 5.47
N PHE A 17 -0.81 -11.00 5.88
CA PHE A 17 -1.01 -10.69 7.30
C PHE A 17 -2.34 -11.23 7.82
N LEU A 18 -3.45 -10.81 7.23
CA LEU A 18 -4.76 -11.19 7.79
C LEU A 18 -5.06 -12.68 7.62
N GLU A 19 -4.91 -13.20 6.42
CA GLU A 19 -5.21 -14.60 6.18
C GLU A 19 -4.32 -15.55 6.97
N PRO A 20 -2.99 -15.38 6.94
CA PRO A 20 -2.14 -16.29 7.73
C PRO A 20 -2.37 -16.19 9.24
N MET A 21 -2.77 -15.02 9.73
CA MET A 21 -2.99 -14.82 11.17
C MET A 21 -4.41 -15.15 11.59
N GLY A 22 -5.29 -15.47 10.63
CA GLY A 22 -6.69 -15.76 10.95
C GLY A 22 -7.43 -14.55 11.46
N ILE A 23 -7.07 -13.35 11.01
CA ILE A 23 -7.69 -12.10 11.45
C ILE A 23 -8.60 -11.59 10.34
N THR A 24 -9.86 -11.32 10.68
CA THR A 24 -10.80 -10.75 9.71
C THR A 24 -10.59 -9.24 9.60
N PRO A 25 -11.01 -8.63 8.48
CA PRO A 25 -10.99 -7.18 8.38
C PRO A 25 -11.78 -6.48 9.51
N TYR A 26 -12.88 -7.10 9.94
CA TYR A 26 -13.68 -6.57 11.04
C TYR A 26 -12.84 -6.50 12.32
N ARG A 27 -12.14 -7.59 12.64
CA ARG A 27 -11.31 -7.62 13.83
C ARG A 27 -10.16 -6.64 13.74
N LEU A 28 -9.53 -6.53 12.57
CA LEU A 28 -8.47 -5.55 12.38
C LEU A 28 -8.96 -4.14 12.65
N ALA A 29 -10.10 -3.78 12.07
CA ALA A 29 -10.66 -2.45 12.26
C ALA A 29 -10.92 -2.18 13.74
N LYS A 30 -11.49 -3.16 14.42
CA LYS A 30 -11.81 -3.03 15.84
C LYS A 30 -10.54 -2.89 16.68
N ASP A 31 -9.58 -3.78 16.47
CA ASP A 31 -8.38 -3.80 17.31
C ASP A 31 -7.43 -2.66 17.01
N ALA A 32 -7.29 -2.28 15.75
CA ALA A 32 -6.39 -1.20 15.35
C ALA A 32 -7.07 0.16 15.41
N LYS A 33 -8.36 0.22 15.81
CA LYS A 33 -9.10 1.46 15.95
C LYS A 33 -9.19 2.24 14.64
N LEU A 34 -9.45 1.53 13.57
CA LEU A 34 -9.68 2.11 12.25
C LEU A 34 -11.15 1.95 11.86
N PRO A 35 -11.69 2.89 11.09
CA PRO A 35 -13.07 2.71 10.59
C PRO A 35 -13.18 1.42 9.76
N GLN A 36 -14.27 0.68 9.97
CA GLN A 36 -14.50 -0.56 9.25
C GLN A 36 -14.47 -0.34 7.74
N GLN A 37 -15.10 0.73 7.28
CA GLN A 37 -15.16 1.01 5.85
C GLN A 37 -13.78 1.24 5.29
N ARG A 38 -12.91 1.94 6.02
CA ARG A 38 -11.54 2.18 5.55
C ARG A 38 -10.77 0.88 5.39
N VAL A 39 -10.88 0.00 6.37
CA VAL A 39 -10.19 -1.30 6.30
C VAL A 39 -10.72 -2.11 5.12
N ASN A 40 -12.04 -2.15 4.94
CA ASN A 40 -12.63 -2.87 3.82
C ASN A 40 -12.14 -2.33 2.48
N GLU A 41 -12.06 -1.01 2.35
CA GLU A 41 -11.60 -0.42 1.10
C GLU A 41 -10.12 -0.72 0.84
N ILE A 42 -9.31 -0.74 1.89
CA ILE A 42 -7.89 -1.05 1.73
C ILE A 42 -7.71 -2.51 1.29
N VAL A 43 -8.35 -3.46 1.97
CA VAL A 43 -8.17 -4.87 1.62
C VAL A 43 -8.77 -5.21 0.25
N ASN A 44 -9.70 -4.40 -0.23
CA ASN A 44 -10.25 -4.55 -1.57
C ASN A 44 -9.52 -3.70 -2.60
N GLU A 45 -8.39 -3.12 -2.22
CA GLU A 45 -7.51 -2.36 -3.10
C GLU A 45 -8.18 -1.13 -3.71
N LYS A 46 -9.15 -0.56 -2.99
CA LYS A 46 -9.87 0.63 -3.44
C LYS A 46 -9.43 1.89 -2.72
N ARG A 47 -8.49 1.77 -1.82
CA ARG A 47 -7.97 2.91 -1.06
C ARG A 47 -6.52 2.63 -0.70
N GLY A 48 -5.70 3.67 -0.75
CA GLY A 48 -4.30 3.55 -0.35
C GLY A 48 -4.08 3.79 1.13
N ILE A 49 -2.82 3.71 1.52
CA ILE A 49 -2.41 3.90 2.91
C ILE A 49 -1.97 5.35 3.10
N THR A 50 -2.56 6.01 4.09
CA THR A 50 -2.12 7.34 4.52
C THR A 50 -1.19 7.20 5.71
N ALA A 51 -0.56 8.32 6.09
CA ALA A 51 0.33 8.32 7.26
C ALA A 51 -0.41 7.88 8.53
N GLU A 52 -1.64 8.36 8.70
CA GLU A 52 -2.44 7.98 9.86
C GLU A 52 -2.71 6.48 9.88
N THR A 53 -3.15 5.93 8.75
CA THR A 53 -3.44 4.50 8.66
C THR A 53 -2.18 3.68 8.90
N ASP A 54 -1.04 4.13 8.36
CA ASP A 54 0.24 3.47 8.61
C ASP A 54 0.54 3.35 10.09
N LEU A 55 0.32 4.42 10.84
CA LEU A 55 0.59 4.40 12.27
C LEU A 55 -0.29 3.40 13.00
N HIS A 56 -1.58 3.37 12.68
CA HIS A 56 -2.49 2.41 13.30
C HIS A 56 -2.06 0.97 13.01
N LEU A 57 -1.76 0.69 11.75
CA LEU A 57 -1.37 -0.67 11.36
C LEU A 57 -0.02 -1.08 11.95
N CYS A 58 0.94 -0.16 11.94
CA CYS A 58 2.27 -0.48 12.46
C CYS A 58 2.23 -0.75 13.96
N ILE A 59 1.45 0.02 14.70
CA ILE A 59 1.30 -0.22 16.13
C ILE A 59 0.67 -1.58 16.37
N TYR A 60 -0.38 -1.88 15.63
CA TYR A 60 -1.10 -3.15 15.81
C TYR A 60 -0.21 -4.34 15.50
N PHE A 61 0.54 -4.28 14.41
CA PHE A 61 1.39 -5.40 14.00
C PHE A 61 2.80 -5.37 14.61
N GLY A 62 3.11 -4.38 15.44
CA GLY A 62 4.44 -4.28 16.03
C GLY A 62 5.52 -3.96 15.03
N GLN A 63 5.22 -3.14 14.05
CA GLN A 63 6.15 -2.77 13.00
C GLN A 63 6.65 -1.33 13.21
N ARG A 64 7.75 -1.01 12.57
CA ARG A 64 8.25 0.36 12.60
C ARG A 64 7.35 1.27 11.77
N PRO A 65 7.12 2.50 12.23
CA PRO A 65 6.35 3.45 11.44
C PRO A 65 6.91 3.59 10.04
N GLY A 66 6.03 3.67 9.06
CA GLY A 66 6.42 3.81 7.66
C GLY A 66 6.42 2.51 6.88
N TYR A 67 6.26 1.38 7.53
CA TYR A 67 6.25 0.11 6.82
C TYR A 67 5.21 0.12 5.68
N TRP A 68 3.97 0.46 6.01
CA TRP A 68 2.89 0.45 5.02
C TRP A 68 2.98 1.61 4.04
N LEU A 69 3.52 2.76 4.49
CA LEU A 69 3.72 3.88 3.57
C LEU A 69 4.79 3.55 2.53
N ARG A 70 5.82 2.80 2.90
CA ARG A 70 6.83 2.40 1.92
C ARG A 70 6.24 1.44 0.89
N VAL A 71 5.35 0.55 1.32
CA VAL A 71 4.65 -0.34 0.38
C VAL A 71 3.79 0.47 -0.56
N GLN A 72 3.07 1.46 -0.01
CA GLN A 72 2.23 2.34 -0.82
C GLN A 72 3.07 3.14 -1.83
N LEU A 73 4.18 3.69 -1.38
CA LEU A 73 5.05 4.47 -2.25
C LEU A 73 5.58 3.62 -3.39
N ALA A 74 6.04 2.41 -3.08
CA ALA A 74 6.54 1.51 -4.11
C ALA A 74 5.47 1.17 -5.13
N TYR A 75 4.24 0.94 -4.66
CA TYR A 75 3.12 0.66 -5.54
C TYR A 75 2.83 1.85 -6.45
N ASP A 76 2.71 3.04 -5.86
CA ASP A 76 2.37 4.24 -6.62
C ASP A 76 3.44 4.55 -7.67
N LEU A 77 4.70 4.43 -7.29
CA LEU A 77 5.80 4.72 -8.20
C LEU A 77 5.81 3.74 -9.37
N ARG A 78 5.62 2.45 -9.09
CA ARG A 78 5.60 1.43 -10.13
C ARG A 78 4.42 1.64 -11.07
N GLU A 79 3.25 2.01 -10.53
CA GLU A 79 2.10 2.33 -11.36
C GLU A 79 2.38 3.49 -12.29
N ALA A 80 2.98 4.55 -11.77
CA ALA A 80 3.31 5.71 -12.59
C ALA A 80 4.31 5.36 -13.68
N ILE A 81 5.34 4.59 -13.33
CA ILE A 81 6.34 4.17 -14.31
C ILE A 81 5.68 3.36 -15.41
N ASN A 82 4.80 2.41 -15.05
CA ASN A 82 4.19 1.51 -16.01
C ASN A 82 3.15 2.18 -16.90
N THR A 83 2.52 3.24 -16.43
CA THR A 83 1.43 3.89 -17.17
C THR A 83 1.87 5.14 -17.92
N ILE A 84 2.68 5.99 -17.31
CA ILE A 84 3.07 7.26 -17.91
C ILE A 84 4.58 7.49 -17.96
N GLY A 85 5.37 6.55 -17.45
CA GLY A 85 6.81 6.75 -17.34
C GLY A 85 7.51 7.01 -18.66
N SER A 86 7.20 6.21 -19.67
CA SER A 86 7.87 6.39 -20.96
C SER A 86 7.43 7.69 -21.63
N LYS A 87 6.17 8.11 -21.43
CA LYS A 87 5.69 9.38 -21.99
C LYS A 87 6.43 10.55 -21.34
N ILE A 88 6.58 10.51 -20.01
CA ILE A 88 7.30 11.55 -19.30
C ILE A 88 8.76 11.59 -19.74
N LYS A 89 9.36 10.42 -19.83
CA LYS A 89 10.77 10.31 -20.24
C LYS A 89 11.00 10.88 -21.63
N ALA A 90 10.02 10.73 -22.50
CA ALA A 90 10.13 11.23 -23.87
C ALA A 90 10.05 12.75 -23.96
N THR A 91 9.45 13.40 -22.96
CA THR A 91 9.23 14.84 -23.00
C THR A 91 10.20 15.66 -22.17
N ILE A 92 10.86 15.03 -21.19
CA ILE A 92 11.74 15.76 -20.27
C ILE A 92 13.19 15.45 -20.60
N HIS A 93 13.97 16.50 -20.80
CA HIS A 93 15.40 16.37 -21.01
C HIS A 93 16.11 16.64 -19.70
N PRO A 94 16.99 15.73 -19.24
CA PRO A 94 17.73 15.97 -18.00
C PRO A 94 18.53 17.25 -18.10
N LEU A 95 18.63 17.96 -16.98
CA LEU A 95 19.47 19.15 -16.90
C LEU A 95 20.91 18.70 -17.07
N GLN A 96 21.61 19.37 -17.98
CA GLN A 96 23.03 19.05 -18.20
C GLN A 96 23.87 19.87 -17.23
N ALA A 97 24.67 19.17 -16.45
CA ALA A 97 25.61 19.81 -15.57
C ALA A 97 26.74 20.38 -16.43
N ALA A 98 27.10 21.62 -16.14
CA ALA A 98 28.20 22.27 -16.87
C ALA A 98 29.53 21.59 -16.53
#